data_2097325312f94f824e1ab55730575d29
#
_entry.id   2097325312f94f824e1ab55730575d29
#
_cell.length_a   1.000
_cell.length_b   1.000
_cell.length_c   1.000
_cell.angle_alpha   90.00
_cell.angle_beta   90.00
_cell.angle_gamma   90.00
#
_symmetry.space_group_name_H-M   'P 1'
#
loop_
_entity.id
_entity.type
_entity.pdbx_description
1 polymer ?
#
loop_
_entity_poly.entity_id
_entity_poly.type
_entity_poly.pdbx_seq_one_letter_code
_entity_poly.pdbx_strand_id
1 'polypeptide(L)'
;LMINLEYFSSEDWVDDFHLQESFLGGNLKKYFFIPGLSEKSGGIILDKEFLDRKNKVQENREYYLKQFNINENYDLIISVFSYEKNFDNFLKTLQKLDKKVLLLLLSEKTQKNFIKYFDNNNYYDKIKAVKLPFFTYDKYEELLALCDVNLVRGEDSFVRALLLGKPFLWHIYPQDENTHIIKLESFLEKYCLNNKELRETFINYNINKDYFSYFFKNLDEIKKYNEEYCDYLIENCNLIDKLINFIE
;
A
#
# COMPACT_ATOMS: atom_id res chain seq x y z
N LEU A 1 2.69 5.58 34.59
CA LEU A 1 2.03 5.32 33.31
C LEU A 1 2.82 4.28 32.50
N MET A 2 2.16 3.32 31.94
CA MET A 2 2.70 2.34 30.99
C MET A 2 1.83 2.35 29.73
N ILE A 3 2.44 2.46 28.56
CA ILE A 3 1.73 2.42 27.28
C ILE A 3 2.18 1.17 26.54
N ASN A 4 1.24 0.33 26.18
CA ASN A 4 1.47 -0.83 25.32
C ASN A 4 1.13 -0.43 23.89
N LEU A 5 2.14 -0.19 23.07
CA LEU A 5 1.95 0.09 21.65
C LEU A 5 1.71 -1.23 20.93
N GLU A 6 0.50 -1.40 20.41
CA GLU A 6 0.06 -2.58 19.69
C GLU A 6 0.44 -2.54 18.20
N TYR A 7 0.24 -3.67 17.52
CA TYR A 7 0.37 -3.72 16.07
C TYR A 7 -0.79 -2.98 15.40
N PHE A 8 -0.54 -2.52 14.19
CA PHE A 8 -1.57 -1.92 13.34
C PHE A 8 -2.71 -2.90 13.03
N SER A 9 -3.95 -2.42 13.14
CA SER A 9 -5.11 -3.11 12.59
C SER A 9 -6.08 -2.14 11.91
N SER A 10 -6.74 -2.61 10.87
CA SER A 10 -7.81 -1.88 10.18
C SER A 10 -9.22 -2.26 10.68
N GLU A 11 -9.32 -3.20 11.63
CA GLU A 11 -10.58 -3.75 12.13
C GLU A 11 -11.25 -2.80 13.14
N ASP A 12 -12.57 -2.90 13.27
CA ASP A 12 -13.39 -1.98 14.09
C ASP A 12 -13.12 -2.09 15.59
N TRP A 13 -12.70 -3.26 16.06
CA TRP A 13 -12.34 -3.44 17.48
C TRP A 13 -11.23 -2.48 17.95
N VAL A 14 -10.41 -1.96 17.02
CA VAL A 14 -9.38 -0.96 17.33
C VAL A 14 -9.99 0.27 17.99
N ASP A 15 -11.12 0.75 17.48
CA ASP A 15 -11.80 1.94 17.96
C ASP A 15 -12.40 1.74 19.37
N ASP A 16 -12.77 0.49 19.69
CA ASP A 16 -13.36 0.14 20.98
C ASP A 16 -12.29 -0.09 22.07
N PHE A 17 -11.11 -0.57 21.69
CA PHE A 17 -10.05 -0.95 22.64
C PHE A 17 -8.90 0.05 22.73
N HIS A 18 -8.80 1.01 21.83
CA HIS A 18 -7.79 2.06 21.90
C HIS A 18 -7.96 2.89 23.18
N LEU A 19 -6.86 3.11 23.90
CA LEU A 19 -6.79 3.81 25.19
C LEU A 19 -7.61 3.19 26.32
N GLN A 20 -8.04 1.94 26.20
CA GLN A 20 -8.59 1.24 27.35
C GLN A 20 -7.51 0.91 28.38
N GLU A 21 -7.85 1.07 29.67
CA GLU A 21 -6.98 0.74 30.78
C GLU A 21 -6.96 -0.77 31.01
N SER A 22 -5.76 -1.34 31.16
CA SER A 22 -5.59 -2.75 31.48
C SER A 22 -5.80 -2.99 32.97
N PHE A 23 -6.69 -3.90 33.32
CA PHE A 23 -6.94 -4.34 34.71
C PHE A 23 -5.77 -5.13 35.33
N LEU A 24 -4.78 -5.52 34.54
CA LEU A 24 -3.63 -6.34 35.00
C LEU A 24 -2.43 -5.49 35.43
N GLY A 25 -2.56 -4.18 35.49
CA GLY A 25 -1.44 -3.25 35.74
C GLY A 25 -0.98 -3.15 37.20
N GLY A 26 -1.67 -3.73 38.19
CA GLY A 26 -1.37 -3.55 39.61
C GLY A 26 -1.43 -2.07 40.00
N ASN A 27 -0.33 -1.52 40.55
CA ASN A 27 -0.23 -0.09 40.91
C ASN A 27 0.13 0.81 39.70
N LEU A 28 0.33 0.25 38.51
CA LEU A 28 0.66 0.98 37.30
C LEU A 28 -0.57 1.09 36.41
N LYS A 29 -0.92 2.30 36.02
CA LYS A 29 -1.91 2.50 34.94
C LYS A 29 -1.28 2.10 33.62
N LYS A 30 -1.83 1.06 33.00
CA LYS A 30 -1.42 0.54 31.72
C LYS A 30 -2.53 0.74 30.70
N TYR A 31 -2.20 1.36 29.56
CA TYR A 31 -3.11 1.61 28.47
C TYR A 31 -2.65 0.90 27.20
N PHE A 32 -3.61 0.49 26.38
CA PHE A 32 -3.36 -0.03 25.04
C PHE A 32 -3.44 1.11 24.03
N PHE A 33 -2.34 1.38 23.34
CA PHE A 33 -2.29 2.34 22.25
C PHE A 33 -2.26 1.56 20.94
N ILE A 34 -3.38 1.59 20.20
CA ILE A 34 -3.62 0.69 19.07
C ILE A 34 -3.62 1.48 17.77
N PRO A 35 -2.58 1.32 16.90
CA PRO A 35 -2.53 1.97 15.60
C PRO A 35 -3.69 1.53 14.68
N GLY A 36 -4.21 2.46 13.88
CA GLY A 36 -5.33 2.20 12.98
C GLY A 36 -5.61 3.38 12.04
N LEU A 37 -6.68 3.27 11.25
CA LEU A 37 -7.03 4.20 10.18
C LEU A 37 -8.24 5.11 10.51
N SER A 38 -8.59 5.26 11.77
CA SER A 38 -9.69 6.09 12.22
C SER A 38 -9.24 7.18 13.18
N GLU A 39 -10.07 8.21 13.35
CA GLU A 39 -9.85 9.26 14.35
C GLU A 39 -9.82 8.70 15.77
N LYS A 40 -10.57 7.62 16.03
CA LYS A 40 -10.67 6.98 17.35
C LYS A 40 -9.51 6.04 17.65
N SER A 41 -8.74 5.62 16.64
CA SER A 41 -7.57 4.77 16.78
C SER A 41 -6.33 5.56 17.17
N GLY A 42 -5.22 4.86 17.47
CA GLY A 42 -3.91 5.47 17.70
C GLY A 42 -3.27 6.06 16.44
N GLY A 43 -3.90 5.94 15.28
CA GLY A 43 -3.40 6.47 14.02
C GLY A 43 -2.28 5.63 13.41
N ILE A 44 -1.55 6.23 12.48
CA ILE A 44 -0.46 5.61 11.72
C ILE A 44 0.81 6.45 11.85
N ILE A 45 1.97 5.82 11.63
CA ILE A 45 3.25 6.52 11.65
C ILE A 45 3.35 7.42 10.43
N LEU A 46 3.33 8.71 10.69
CA LEU A 46 3.50 9.77 9.71
C LEU A 46 4.66 10.66 10.18
N ASP A 47 5.79 10.55 9.51
CA ASP A 47 6.94 11.42 9.76
C ASP A 47 7.04 12.54 8.70
N LYS A 48 7.57 13.67 9.13
CA LYS A 48 7.75 14.83 8.25
C LYS A 48 8.68 14.52 7.06
N GLU A 49 9.68 13.69 7.28
CA GLU A 49 10.66 13.34 6.24
C GLU A 49 10.01 12.54 5.11
N PHE A 50 9.01 11.69 5.42
CA PHE A 50 8.24 10.98 4.39
C PHE A 50 7.47 11.94 3.49
N LEU A 51 6.77 12.92 4.07
CA LEU A 51 6.04 13.92 3.29
C LEU A 51 6.97 14.79 2.44
N ASP A 52 8.09 15.22 3.00
CA ASP A 52 9.11 15.97 2.28
C ASP A 52 9.70 15.15 1.11
N ARG A 53 9.97 13.86 1.30
CA ARG A 53 10.42 12.94 0.24
C ARG A 53 9.37 12.78 -0.86
N LYS A 54 8.12 12.52 -0.49
CA LYS A 54 6.99 12.44 -1.43
C LYS A 54 6.94 13.67 -2.35
N ASN A 55 6.96 14.86 -1.77
CA ASN A 55 6.88 16.12 -2.51
C ASN A 55 8.10 16.32 -3.43
N LYS A 56 9.32 16.10 -2.92
CA LYS A 56 10.56 16.20 -3.72
C LYS A 56 10.55 15.26 -4.93
N VAL A 57 10.06 14.03 -4.76
CA VAL A 57 9.95 13.06 -5.86
C VAL A 57 8.95 13.53 -6.90
N GLN A 58 7.81 14.06 -6.49
CA GLN A 58 6.78 14.57 -7.41
C GLN A 58 7.27 15.79 -8.20
N GLU A 59 7.95 16.73 -7.54
CA GLU A 59 8.50 17.92 -8.16
C GLU A 59 9.66 17.63 -9.12
N ASN A 60 10.45 16.59 -8.84
CA ASN A 60 11.68 16.28 -9.57
C ASN A 60 11.65 14.87 -10.20
N ARG A 61 10.50 14.44 -10.72
CA ARG A 61 10.27 13.07 -11.21
C ARG A 61 11.37 12.58 -12.17
N GLU A 62 11.79 13.39 -13.12
CA GLU A 62 12.84 13.01 -14.09
C GLU A 62 14.20 12.72 -13.44
N TYR A 63 14.56 13.48 -12.40
CA TYR A 63 15.77 13.23 -11.64
C TYR A 63 15.71 11.86 -10.97
N TYR A 64 14.59 11.54 -10.31
CA TYR A 64 14.41 10.26 -9.62
C TYR A 64 14.31 9.07 -10.59
N LEU A 65 13.71 9.23 -11.75
CA LEU A 65 13.73 8.21 -12.81
C LEU A 65 15.18 7.82 -13.17
N LYS A 66 16.06 8.79 -13.36
CA LYS A 66 17.49 8.55 -13.63
C LYS A 66 18.21 7.86 -12.47
N GLN A 67 17.89 8.24 -11.22
CA GLN A 67 18.46 7.59 -10.02
C GLN A 67 18.13 6.08 -9.95
N PHE A 68 16.97 5.69 -10.46
CA PHE A 68 16.56 4.29 -10.57
C PHE A 68 16.94 3.65 -11.92
N ASN A 69 17.79 4.29 -12.72
CA ASN A 69 18.22 3.85 -14.06
C ASN A 69 17.06 3.65 -15.05
N ILE A 70 15.98 4.41 -14.88
CA ILE A 70 14.83 4.42 -15.79
C ILE A 70 15.08 5.54 -16.82
N ASN A 71 15.64 5.17 -17.98
CA ASN A 71 16.05 6.11 -19.00
C ASN A 71 15.11 6.18 -20.23
N GLU A 72 14.09 5.32 -20.23
CA GLU A 72 13.06 5.29 -21.27
C GLU A 72 11.76 5.89 -20.76
N ASN A 73 10.95 6.42 -21.67
CA ASN A 73 9.63 6.91 -21.33
C ASN A 73 8.61 5.75 -21.26
N TYR A 74 7.84 5.74 -20.20
CA TYR A 74 6.73 4.82 -19.98
C TYR A 74 5.46 5.60 -19.66
N ASP A 75 4.33 5.10 -20.17
CA ASP A 75 3.01 5.68 -19.89
C ASP A 75 2.50 5.27 -18.51
N LEU A 76 3.04 4.18 -17.95
CA LEU A 76 2.65 3.66 -16.66
C LEU A 76 3.82 2.94 -15.99
N ILE A 77 4.18 3.37 -14.80
CA ILE A 77 5.22 2.75 -13.97
C ILE A 77 4.54 2.13 -12.73
N ILE A 78 4.71 0.83 -12.56
CA ILE A 78 4.07 0.06 -11.49
C ILE A 78 5.14 -0.57 -10.60
N SER A 79 5.15 -0.28 -9.31
CA SER A 79 5.92 -1.06 -8.35
C SER A 79 5.19 -2.36 -8.02
N VAL A 80 5.92 -3.47 -7.96
CA VAL A 80 5.34 -4.77 -7.61
C VAL A 80 6.10 -5.37 -6.43
N PHE A 81 5.46 -5.34 -5.28
CA PHE A 81 5.93 -5.97 -4.05
C PHE A 81 4.83 -6.91 -3.54
N SER A 82 4.97 -8.21 -3.76
CA SER A 82 3.90 -9.19 -3.60
C SER A 82 4.41 -10.45 -2.92
N TYR A 83 3.51 -11.19 -2.27
CA TYR A 83 3.71 -12.59 -1.93
C TYR A 83 3.60 -13.44 -3.19
N GLU A 84 3.81 -14.75 -3.06
CA GLU A 84 3.63 -15.67 -4.17
C GLU A 84 2.19 -15.67 -4.68
N LYS A 85 2.03 -15.44 -5.98
CA LYS A 85 0.73 -15.44 -6.66
C LYS A 85 0.85 -15.56 -8.16
N ASN A 86 -0.29 -15.83 -8.81
CA ASN A 86 -0.40 -15.82 -10.26
C ASN A 86 -0.65 -14.39 -10.78
N PHE A 87 0.12 -13.97 -11.78
CA PHE A 87 -0.01 -12.67 -12.44
C PHE A 87 -0.51 -12.76 -13.89
N ASP A 88 -0.98 -13.93 -14.37
CA ASP A 88 -1.43 -14.12 -15.76
C ASP A 88 -2.48 -13.08 -16.16
N ASN A 89 -3.50 -12.93 -15.35
CA ASN A 89 -4.62 -12.04 -15.64
C ASN A 89 -4.25 -10.56 -15.48
N PHE A 90 -3.37 -10.26 -14.54
CA PHE A 90 -2.80 -8.93 -14.38
C PHE A 90 -2.05 -8.50 -15.66
N LEU A 91 -1.14 -9.34 -16.15
CA LEU A 91 -0.36 -9.08 -17.35
C LEU A 91 -1.24 -9.02 -18.60
N LYS A 92 -2.23 -9.92 -18.74
CA LYS A 92 -3.23 -9.85 -19.83
C LYS A 92 -4.03 -8.55 -19.82
N THR A 93 -4.35 -8.04 -18.63
CA THR A 93 -5.06 -6.76 -18.51
C THR A 93 -4.16 -5.61 -18.92
N LEU A 94 -2.91 -5.57 -18.46
CA LEU A 94 -1.95 -4.54 -18.87
C LEU A 94 -1.69 -4.56 -20.38
N GLN A 95 -1.62 -5.74 -21.00
CA GLN A 95 -1.42 -5.89 -22.44
C GLN A 95 -2.56 -5.30 -23.28
N LYS A 96 -3.78 -5.30 -22.72
CA LYS A 96 -4.95 -4.68 -23.38
C LYS A 96 -4.97 -3.16 -23.24
N LEU A 97 -4.16 -2.58 -22.37
CA LEU A 97 -3.96 -1.15 -22.31
C LEU A 97 -3.09 -0.73 -23.50
N ASP A 98 -3.47 0.32 -24.19
CA ASP A 98 -2.60 0.89 -25.23
C ASP A 98 -1.54 1.81 -24.61
N LYS A 99 -0.73 1.22 -23.70
CA LYS A 99 0.26 1.91 -22.89
C LYS A 99 1.58 1.14 -22.83
N LYS A 100 2.70 1.85 -22.83
CA LYS A 100 4.02 1.30 -22.52
C LYS A 100 4.19 1.21 -21.01
N VAL A 101 4.29 0.01 -20.47
CA VAL A 101 4.27 -0.25 -19.02
C VAL A 101 5.64 -0.71 -18.54
N LEU A 102 6.10 -0.14 -17.42
CA LEU A 102 7.27 -0.61 -16.68
C LEU A 102 6.83 -1.24 -15.34
N LEU A 103 7.21 -2.48 -15.13
CA LEU A 103 7.06 -3.19 -13.86
C LEU A 103 8.38 -3.18 -13.09
N LEU A 104 8.39 -2.62 -11.90
CA LEU A 104 9.54 -2.57 -10.99
C LEU A 104 9.37 -3.67 -9.93
N LEU A 105 10.08 -4.79 -10.10
CA LEU A 105 9.91 -5.99 -9.29
C LEU A 105 10.76 -5.94 -8.03
N LEU A 106 10.11 -5.82 -6.88
CA LEU A 106 10.72 -5.77 -5.56
C LEU A 106 10.70 -7.15 -4.91
N SER A 107 11.76 -7.48 -4.18
CA SER A 107 12.00 -8.76 -3.50
C SER A 107 12.19 -9.98 -4.42
N GLU A 108 12.97 -10.94 -3.95
CA GLU A 108 13.21 -12.20 -4.67
C GLU A 108 11.92 -13.01 -4.92
N LYS A 109 10.98 -13.01 -3.96
CA LYS A 109 9.71 -13.73 -4.11
C LYS A 109 8.88 -13.16 -5.26
N THR A 110 8.76 -11.83 -5.32
CA THR A 110 8.09 -11.15 -6.44
C THR A 110 8.79 -11.45 -7.76
N GLN A 111 10.12 -11.33 -7.80
CA GLN A 111 10.92 -11.59 -9.00
C GLN A 111 10.74 -13.02 -9.53
N LYS A 112 10.70 -14.02 -8.64
CA LYS A 112 10.43 -15.42 -9.00
C LYS A 112 9.05 -15.61 -9.62
N ASN A 113 8.03 -14.91 -9.14
CA ASN A 113 6.70 -14.95 -9.74
C ASN A 113 6.67 -14.51 -11.21
N PHE A 114 7.59 -13.61 -11.60
CA PHE A 114 7.63 -13.03 -12.92
C PHE A 114 8.62 -13.71 -13.89
N ILE A 115 9.56 -14.55 -13.42
CA ILE A 115 10.54 -15.24 -14.26
C ILE A 115 9.85 -15.97 -15.42
N LYS A 116 8.81 -16.75 -15.14
CA LYS A 116 8.09 -17.55 -16.15
C LYS A 116 7.45 -16.73 -17.28
N TYR A 117 7.23 -15.42 -17.07
CA TYR A 117 6.58 -14.54 -18.06
C TYR A 117 7.59 -13.86 -18.99
N PHE A 118 8.82 -13.64 -18.53
CA PHE A 118 9.80 -12.81 -19.22
C PHE A 118 11.05 -13.58 -19.69
N ASP A 119 11.31 -14.80 -19.17
CA ASP A 119 12.47 -15.60 -19.59
C ASP A 119 12.23 -16.41 -20.88
N ASN A 120 10.99 -16.64 -21.30
CA ASN A 120 10.62 -17.54 -22.42
C ASN A 120 9.91 -16.84 -23.60
N ASN A 121 10.48 -15.76 -24.15
CA ASN A 121 9.96 -15.03 -25.32
C ASN A 121 8.84 -14.01 -25.04
N ASN A 122 9.16 -12.77 -25.18
CA ASN A 122 8.44 -11.54 -25.54
C ASN A 122 6.95 -11.66 -25.93
N TYR A 123 6.11 -12.20 -25.06
CA TYR A 123 4.66 -12.14 -25.23
C TYR A 123 4.07 -10.75 -24.93
N TYR A 124 4.91 -9.83 -24.41
CA TYR A 124 4.44 -8.55 -23.87
C TYR A 124 5.26 -7.38 -24.44
N ASP A 125 5.10 -7.09 -25.72
CA ASP A 125 5.89 -6.06 -26.44
C ASP A 125 5.87 -4.67 -25.76
N LYS A 126 4.78 -4.33 -25.06
CA LYS A 126 4.62 -3.05 -24.38
C LYS A 126 4.91 -3.10 -22.88
N ILE A 127 5.23 -4.27 -22.33
CA ILE A 127 5.46 -4.44 -20.89
C ILE A 127 6.92 -4.84 -20.65
N LYS A 128 7.66 -3.99 -19.97
CA LYS A 128 9.02 -4.29 -19.50
C LYS A 128 9.02 -4.54 -18.00
N ALA A 129 9.72 -5.56 -17.55
CA ALA A 129 9.91 -5.85 -16.14
C ALA A 129 11.40 -5.71 -15.76
N VAL A 130 11.67 -5.00 -14.68
CA VAL A 130 13.01 -4.77 -14.15
C VAL A 130 13.08 -5.30 -12.72
N LYS A 131 14.05 -6.19 -12.47
CA LYS A 131 14.35 -6.68 -11.13
C LYS A 131 15.15 -5.61 -10.38
N LEU A 132 14.64 -5.19 -9.23
CA LEU A 132 15.31 -4.20 -8.40
C LEU A 132 16.05 -4.86 -7.23
N PRO A 133 17.18 -4.28 -6.78
CA PRO A 133 17.87 -4.74 -5.58
C PRO A 133 17.03 -4.44 -4.32
N PHE A 134 17.51 -4.88 -3.18
CA PHE A 134 16.98 -4.43 -1.90
C PHE A 134 17.39 -2.98 -1.65
N PHE A 135 16.45 -2.15 -1.24
CA PHE A 135 16.65 -0.73 -0.95
C PHE A 135 16.63 -0.46 0.55
N THR A 136 17.26 0.63 0.95
CA THR A 136 17.00 1.26 2.25
C THR A 136 15.56 1.76 2.30
N TYR A 137 15.06 2.02 3.48
CA TYR A 137 13.70 2.48 3.69
C TYR A 137 13.36 3.75 2.89
N ASP A 138 14.24 4.76 2.97
CA ASP A 138 14.07 6.03 2.24
C ASP A 138 14.02 5.82 0.72
N LYS A 139 14.90 4.98 0.18
CA LYS A 139 14.92 4.68 -1.26
C LYS A 139 13.68 3.89 -1.70
N TYR A 140 13.14 3.06 -0.82
CA TYR A 140 11.88 2.38 -1.09
C TYR A 140 10.72 3.36 -1.16
N GLU A 141 10.63 4.33 -0.23
CA GLU A 141 9.62 5.37 -0.24
C GLU A 141 9.72 6.28 -1.49
N GLU A 142 10.94 6.68 -1.86
CA GLU A 142 11.19 7.41 -3.11
C GLU A 142 10.68 6.63 -4.34
N LEU A 143 10.94 5.31 -4.38
CA LEU A 143 10.48 4.45 -5.47
C LEU A 143 8.96 4.38 -5.52
N LEU A 144 8.29 4.17 -4.39
CA LEU A 144 6.83 4.16 -4.33
C LEU A 144 6.24 5.50 -4.76
N ALA A 145 6.85 6.62 -4.32
CA ALA A 145 6.43 7.96 -4.70
C ALA A 145 6.63 8.25 -6.20
N LEU A 146 7.61 7.61 -6.83
CA LEU A 146 7.90 7.74 -8.26
C LEU A 146 6.87 7.00 -9.14
N CYS A 147 6.39 5.84 -8.69
CA CYS A 147 5.47 4.98 -9.44
C CYS A 147 4.08 5.60 -9.58
N ASP A 148 3.38 5.24 -10.64
CA ASP A 148 1.99 5.67 -10.89
C ASP A 148 0.99 4.77 -10.17
N VAL A 149 1.35 3.49 -9.99
CA VAL A 149 0.57 2.47 -9.26
C VAL A 149 1.50 1.66 -8.37
N ASN A 150 1.04 1.33 -7.16
CA ASN A 150 1.79 0.54 -6.20
C ASN A 150 1.06 -0.76 -5.84
N LEU A 151 1.63 -1.92 -6.21
CA LEU A 151 1.21 -3.20 -5.65
C LEU A 151 2.08 -3.48 -4.43
N VAL A 152 1.46 -3.46 -3.25
CA VAL A 152 2.16 -3.55 -1.95
C VAL A 152 1.73 -4.78 -1.16
N ARG A 153 2.56 -5.19 -0.20
CA ARG A 153 2.27 -6.30 0.72
C ARG A 153 2.61 -5.94 2.16
N GLY A 154 2.05 -6.73 3.09
CA GLY A 154 2.28 -6.48 4.52
C GLY A 154 1.64 -5.16 4.97
N GLU A 155 1.89 -4.75 6.21
CA GLU A 155 1.21 -3.60 6.82
C GLU A 155 1.96 -2.29 6.57
N ASP A 156 3.28 -2.29 6.73
CA ASP A 156 4.08 -1.08 6.57
C ASP A 156 4.04 -0.52 5.14
N SER A 157 4.28 -1.37 4.13
CA SER A 157 4.19 -0.94 2.71
C SER A 157 2.77 -0.51 2.32
N PHE A 158 1.76 -1.09 2.93
CA PHE A 158 0.36 -0.70 2.75
C PHE A 158 0.11 0.71 3.29
N VAL A 159 0.53 1.00 4.53
CA VAL A 159 0.41 2.33 5.13
C VAL A 159 1.15 3.38 4.29
N ARG A 160 2.36 3.06 3.80
CA ARG A 160 3.11 3.96 2.90
C ARG A 160 2.35 4.22 1.58
N ALA A 161 1.74 3.20 1.00
CA ALA A 161 0.94 3.37 -0.23
C ALA A 161 -0.28 4.27 0.00
N LEU A 162 -0.97 4.14 1.14
CA LEU A 162 -2.07 5.02 1.53
C LEU A 162 -1.61 6.49 1.60
N LEU A 163 -0.50 6.75 2.30
CA LEU A 163 0.04 8.09 2.51
C LEU A 163 0.61 8.75 1.24
N LEU A 164 0.81 7.98 0.17
CA LEU A 164 1.21 8.55 -1.12
C LEU A 164 0.03 9.17 -1.90
N GLY A 165 -1.20 8.78 -1.61
CA GLY A 165 -2.36 9.26 -2.35
C GLY A 165 -2.41 8.77 -3.81
N LYS A 166 -1.71 7.66 -4.13
CA LYS A 166 -1.66 7.09 -5.48
C LYS A 166 -2.46 5.80 -5.56
N PRO A 167 -2.92 5.38 -6.76
CA PRO A 167 -3.55 4.07 -6.93
C PRO A 167 -2.66 2.95 -6.42
N PHE A 168 -3.23 2.06 -5.63
CA PHE A 168 -2.51 0.91 -5.08
C PHE A 168 -3.43 -0.32 -4.97
N LEU A 169 -2.82 -1.50 -4.85
CA LEU A 169 -3.48 -2.73 -4.44
C LEU A 169 -2.69 -3.39 -3.31
N TRP A 170 -3.38 -3.76 -2.26
CA TRP A 170 -2.77 -4.41 -1.10
C TRP A 170 -2.90 -5.92 -1.20
N HIS A 171 -1.76 -6.62 -1.27
CA HIS A 171 -1.67 -8.07 -1.10
C HIS A 171 -1.49 -8.35 0.39
N ILE A 172 -2.58 -8.59 1.07
CA ILE A 172 -2.56 -8.91 2.50
C ILE A 172 -1.85 -10.25 2.74
N TYR A 173 -1.22 -10.41 3.92
CA TYR A 173 -0.52 -11.65 4.24
C TYR A 173 -1.50 -12.82 4.32
N PRO A 174 -1.36 -13.87 3.47
CA PRO A 174 -2.24 -15.01 3.52
C PRO A 174 -2.14 -15.74 4.86
N GLN A 175 -3.26 -15.95 5.50
CA GLN A 175 -3.40 -16.68 6.76
C GLN A 175 -4.32 -17.88 6.57
N ASP A 176 -4.19 -18.86 7.47
CA ASP A 176 -5.09 -20.01 7.48
C ASP A 176 -6.54 -19.58 7.72
N GLU A 177 -7.48 -20.40 7.27
CA GLU A 177 -8.93 -20.17 7.41
C GLU A 177 -9.45 -18.85 6.81
N ASN A 178 -8.66 -18.21 5.92
CA ASN A 178 -9.00 -16.92 5.26
C ASN A 178 -9.24 -15.74 6.24
N THR A 179 -8.71 -15.77 7.45
CA THR A 179 -8.84 -14.69 8.44
C THR A 179 -8.29 -13.36 7.91
N HIS A 180 -7.29 -13.41 7.04
CA HIS A 180 -6.76 -12.24 6.35
C HIS A 180 -7.79 -11.52 5.46
N ILE A 181 -8.79 -12.26 4.93
CA ILE A 181 -9.86 -11.66 4.12
C ILE A 181 -10.79 -10.82 5.01
N ILE A 182 -11.07 -11.23 6.24
CA ILE A 182 -11.86 -10.45 7.20
C ILE A 182 -11.17 -9.10 7.47
N LYS A 183 -9.86 -9.14 7.72
CA LYS A 183 -9.06 -7.91 7.91
C LYS A 183 -9.07 -7.02 6.66
N LEU A 184 -8.97 -7.61 5.47
CA LEU A 184 -9.08 -6.89 4.21
C LEU A 184 -10.46 -6.25 4.05
N GLU A 185 -11.52 -6.99 4.32
CA GLU A 185 -12.90 -6.50 4.20
C GLU A 185 -13.18 -5.33 5.14
N SER A 186 -12.71 -5.41 6.39
CA SER A 186 -12.84 -4.31 7.35
C SER A 186 -12.14 -3.03 6.88
N PHE A 187 -10.95 -3.14 6.26
CA PHE A 187 -10.32 -2.01 5.59
C PHE A 187 -11.17 -1.47 4.44
N LEU A 188 -11.67 -2.36 3.56
CA LEU A 188 -12.41 -1.98 2.36
C LEU A 188 -13.77 -1.34 2.68
N GLU A 189 -14.38 -1.67 3.81
CA GLU A 189 -15.60 -1.00 4.29
C GLU A 189 -15.36 0.48 4.55
N LYS A 190 -14.23 0.82 5.15
CA LYS A 190 -13.84 2.21 5.44
C LYS A 190 -13.29 2.92 4.20
N TYR A 191 -12.52 2.21 3.38
CA TYR A 191 -11.80 2.78 2.25
C TYR A 191 -12.66 2.87 0.98
N CYS A 192 -13.39 1.81 0.59
CA CYS A 192 -14.13 1.81 -0.68
C CYS A 192 -15.52 2.45 -0.57
N LEU A 193 -16.05 2.64 0.63
CA LEU A 193 -17.41 3.14 0.88
C LEU A 193 -18.43 2.47 -0.06
N ASN A 194 -18.93 3.21 -1.05
CA ASN A 194 -19.92 2.73 -2.02
C ASN A 194 -19.33 2.23 -3.35
N ASN A 195 -18.00 2.26 -3.53
CA ASN A 195 -17.36 1.80 -4.76
C ASN A 195 -17.18 0.27 -4.75
N LYS A 196 -18.21 -0.44 -5.19
CA LYS A 196 -18.24 -1.91 -5.23
C LYS A 196 -17.18 -2.49 -6.16
N GLU A 197 -16.95 -1.90 -7.31
CA GLU A 197 -15.99 -2.37 -8.30
C GLU A 197 -14.55 -2.27 -7.77
N LEU A 198 -14.23 -1.19 -7.06
CA LEU A 198 -12.93 -1.05 -6.40
C LEU A 198 -12.77 -2.09 -5.29
N ARG A 199 -13.80 -2.29 -4.45
CA ARG A 199 -13.82 -3.34 -3.42
C ARG A 199 -13.58 -4.72 -4.02
N GLU A 200 -14.30 -5.07 -5.07
CA GLU A 200 -14.15 -6.35 -5.77
C GLU A 200 -12.75 -6.51 -6.35
N THR A 201 -12.14 -5.44 -6.86
CA THR A 201 -10.77 -5.48 -7.38
C THR A 201 -9.78 -5.90 -6.28
N PHE A 202 -9.86 -5.32 -5.09
CA PHE A 202 -9.00 -5.69 -3.96
C PHE A 202 -9.20 -7.14 -3.53
N ILE A 203 -10.46 -7.57 -3.38
CA ILE A 203 -10.78 -8.95 -2.99
C ILE A 203 -10.25 -9.92 -4.04
N ASN A 204 -10.58 -9.71 -5.31
CA ASN A 204 -10.16 -10.58 -6.41
C ASN A 204 -8.64 -10.60 -6.59
N TYR A 205 -7.95 -9.49 -6.34
CA TYR A 205 -6.50 -9.44 -6.30
C TYR A 205 -5.93 -10.41 -5.24
N ASN A 206 -6.55 -10.51 -4.09
CA ASN A 206 -6.08 -11.37 -2.99
C ASN A 206 -6.42 -12.86 -3.20
N ILE A 207 -7.55 -13.19 -3.84
CA ILE A 207 -7.98 -14.58 -4.10
C ILE A 207 -7.61 -15.09 -5.50
N ASN A 208 -6.71 -14.42 -6.20
CA ASN A 208 -6.22 -14.77 -7.54
C ASN A 208 -7.29 -14.88 -8.63
N LYS A 209 -8.39 -14.14 -8.50
CA LYS A 209 -9.38 -13.99 -9.57
C LYS A 209 -9.04 -12.80 -10.49
N ASP A 210 -9.64 -12.81 -11.67
CA ASP A 210 -9.39 -11.82 -12.71
C ASP A 210 -10.38 -10.65 -12.61
N TYR A 211 -9.93 -9.48 -12.16
CA TYR A 211 -10.79 -8.29 -12.10
C TYR A 211 -10.02 -6.95 -12.10
N PHE A 212 -8.98 -6.84 -12.95
CA PHE A 212 -8.16 -5.61 -12.97
C PHE A 212 -8.67 -4.55 -13.94
N SER A 213 -9.62 -4.89 -14.81
CA SER A 213 -10.06 -3.99 -15.89
C SER A 213 -10.67 -2.70 -15.38
N TYR A 214 -11.47 -2.75 -14.32
CA TYR A 214 -12.03 -1.57 -13.67
C TYR A 214 -10.91 -0.66 -13.15
N PHE A 215 -10.00 -1.22 -12.38
CA PHE A 215 -8.90 -0.49 -11.73
C PHE A 215 -8.07 0.30 -12.75
N PHE A 216 -7.59 -0.36 -13.80
CA PHE A 216 -6.73 0.29 -14.80
C PHE A 216 -7.46 1.25 -15.74
N LYS A 217 -8.79 1.12 -15.88
CA LYS A 217 -9.60 2.07 -16.65
C LYS A 217 -9.92 3.35 -15.87
N ASN A 218 -9.92 3.30 -14.56
CA ASN A 218 -10.36 4.39 -13.68
C ASN A 218 -9.22 4.93 -12.79
N LEU A 219 -7.95 4.81 -13.23
CA LEU A 219 -6.78 5.22 -12.43
C LEU A 219 -6.84 6.68 -11.98
N ASP A 220 -7.32 7.60 -12.82
CA ASP A 220 -7.40 9.02 -12.48
C ASP A 220 -8.44 9.29 -11.39
N GLU A 221 -9.60 8.62 -11.46
CA GLU A 221 -10.65 8.70 -10.44
C GLU A 221 -10.17 8.10 -9.12
N ILE A 222 -9.55 6.91 -9.17
CA ILE A 222 -8.97 6.24 -8.00
C ILE A 222 -7.87 7.09 -7.38
N LYS A 223 -7.03 7.73 -8.19
CA LYS A 223 -5.99 8.62 -7.72
C LYS A 223 -6.58 9.79 -6.93
N LYS A 224 -7.56 10.49 -7.51
CA LYS A 224 -8.23 11.61 -6.82
C LYS A 224 -8.82 11.18 -5.49
N TYR A 225 -9.50 10.04 -5.48
CA TYR A 225 -10.06 9.47 -4.26
C TYR A 225 -8.97 9.15 -3.20
N ASN A 226 -7.84 8.59 -3.64
CA ASN A 226 -6.72 8.28 -2.75
C ASN A 226 -6.03 9.54 -2.21
N GLU A 227 -5.97 10.61 -2.98
CA GLU A 227 -5.45 11.90 -2.53
C GLU A 227 -6.33 12.46 -1.40
N GLU A 228 -7.67 12.44 -1.56
CA GLU A 228 -8.62 12.86 -0.53
C GLU A 228 -8.52 11.98 0.74
N TYR A 229 -8.38 10.67 0.57
CA TYR A 229 -8.21 9.75 1.71
C TYR A 229 -6.86 9.92 2.41
N CYS A 230 -5.79 10.18 1.66
CA CYS A 230 -4.48 10.51 2.19
C CYS A 230 -4.53 11.79 3.06
N ASP A 231 -5.16 12.84 2.58
CA ASP A 231 -5.31 14.11 3.31
C ASP A 231 -6.08 13.89 4.62
N TYR A 232 -7.17 13.12 4.58
CA TYR A 232 -7.89 12.72 5.78
C TYR A 232 -6.99 12.00 6.80
N LEU A 233 -6.15 11.05 6.35
CA LEU A 233 -5.24 10.32 7.24
C LEU A 233 -4.17 11.23 7.85
N ILE A 234 -3.63 12.15 7.07
CA ILE A 234 -2.62 13.12 7.53
C ILE A 234 -3.21 14.03 8.61
N GLU A 235 -4.42 14.51 8.41
CA GLU A 235 -5.09 15.44 9.32
C GLU A 235 -5.55 14.76 10.63
N ASN A 236 -6.02 13.51 10.54
CA ASN A 236 -6.76 12.89 11.65
C ASN A 236 -6.08 11.68 12.27
N CYS A 237 -5.07 11.10 11.63
CA CYS A 237 -4.53 9.81 12.02
C CYS A 237 -3.01 9.81 12.28
N ASN A 238 -2.41 10.93 12.69
CA ASN A 238 -0.99 10.96 13.05
C ASN A 238 -0.75 10.33 14.42
N LEU A 239 -0.09 9.16 14.45
CA LEU A 239 0.19 8.40 15.65
C LEU A 239 1.07 9.18 16.64
N ILE A 240 2.07 9.90 16.14
CA ILE A 240 3.03 10.62 17.00
C ILE A 240 2.31 11.73 17.76
N ASP A 241 1.50 12.53 17.07
CA ASP A 241 0.75 13.62 17.67
C ASP A 241 -0.28 13.10 18.70
N LYS A 242 -0.98 12.02 18.34
CA LYS A 242 -1.95 11.39 19.26
C LYS A 242 -1.27 10.81 20.50
N LEU A 243 -0.09 10.21 20.35
CA LEU A 243 0.65 9.65 21.48
C LEU A 243 1.19 10.76 22.39
N ILE A 244 1.72 11.84 21.83
CA ILE A 244 2.18 13.00 22.62
C ILE A 244 1.01 13.60 23.40
N ASN A 245 -0.11 13.89 22.75
CA ASN A 245 -1.30 14.45 23.38
C ASN A 245 -1.88 13.57 24.48
N PHE A 246 -1.67 12.25 24.41
CA PHE A 246 -2.10 11.33 25.46
C PHE A 246 -1.17 11.32 26.68
N ILE A 247 0.11 11.61 26.48
CA ILE A 247 1.14 11.58 27.56
C ILE A 247 1.16 12.91 28.34
N GLU A 248 0.92 14.02 27.68
CA GLU A 248 0.82 15.36 28.30
C GLU A 248 -0.43 15.52 29.15
#